data_8305c1b64330d7365dce5da1387fecdc
#
_entry.id   8305c1b64330d7365dce5da1387fecdc
#
_cell.length_a   1.000
_cell.length_b   1.000
_cell.length_c   1.000
_cell.angle_alpha   90.00
_cell.angle_beta   90.00
_cell.angle_gamma   90.00
#
_symmetry.space_group_name_H-M   'P 1'
#
loop_
_entity.id
_entity.type
_entity.pdbx_description
1 polymer ?
#
loop_
_entity_poly.entity_id
_entity_poly.type
_entity_poly.pdbx_seq_one_letter_code
_entity_poly.pdbx_strand_id
1 'polypeptide(L)'
;MGEQVPKAVRKWTLSPPTIVLALLCAMYFLFFLNRTNLAIAGPAIQRELGLSNTDLGLAFAAFGIPYALLQPFGGAVGDKFGPRRTLVLCTLIVCVATGWIGAAGGIISLILARLLLGIGEGAGFPTATRAMTAWTPKGRWGFAQGITHTFSRVGNAATSLIIASLIGIFAWRWAFFLLVPITLAWALVWFWYFRDDPATHSSITPDVLVELTPRGRKTAGSAIPWLALARRMAPVTVVDFCYGWFLVVFQTWIPNYFVQNYGLNLGKTALFSTAVLFAGVIGDTVGGLLTDAILHRSGNILLARRGVIVPGFLGACLFMIPVVFTANLAVATICLSLAFFFAELIVAPIWALSMDIAPNYAGTASGMMNFGFGLASIVSPIFFGYTIEHTQNWTVAFSVSIAILLLGALLACFLRPDKPFRMAEEG
;
A
#
# COMPACT_ATOMS: atom_id res chain seq x y z
N MET A 1 -32.63 -28.90 -21.87
CA MET A 1 -32.91 -27.47 -21.97
C MET A 1 -31.85 -26.78 -21.15
N GLY A 2 -30.83 -26.27 -21.80
CA GLY A 2 -29.70 -25.60 -21.15
C GLY A 2 -30.05 -24.13 -20.94
N GLU A 3 -30.11 -23.70 -19.71
CA GLU A 3 -30.23 -22.31 -19.33
C GLU A 3 -28.92 -21.61 -19.63
N GLN A 4 -28.91 -20.80 -20.69
CA GLN A 4 -27.81 -19.90 -21.02
C GLN A 4 -27.77 -18.77 -19.98
N VAL A 5 -26.77 -18.78 -19.11
CA VAL A 5 -26.44 -17.66 -18.25
C VAL A 5 -26.04 -16.46 -19.15
N PRO A 6 -26.72 -15.30 -19.05
CA PRO A 6 -26.38 -14.15 -19.87
C PRO A 6 -25.02 -13.62 -19.50
N LYS A 7 -24.04 -13.70 -20.40
CA LYS A 7 -22.78 -12.97 -20.36
C LYS A 7 -23.03 -11.48 -20.65
N ALA A 8 -23.59 -10.74 -19.71
CA ALA A 8 -23.58 -9.29 -19.78
C ALA A 8 -22.29 -8.76 -19.13
N VAL A 9 -21.29 -8.46 -19.95
CA VAL A 9 -20.23 -7.53 -19.58
C VAL A 9 -20.90 -6.17 -19.41
N ARG A 10 -21.43 -5.92 -18.21
CA ARG A 10 -22.06 -4.65 -17.88
C ARG A 10 -20.99 -3.57 -17.87
N LYS A 11 -21.07 -2.64 -18.82
CA LYS A 11 -20.25 -1.43 -18.86
C LYS A 11 -20.27 -0.79 -17.47
N TRP A 12 -19.11 -0.46 -16.95
CA TRP A 12 -18.93 0.27 -15.68
C TRP A 12 -19.47 1.71 -15.86
N THR A 13 -20.77 1.86 -15.92
CA THR A 13 -21.43 3.14 -15.68
C THR A 13 -21.41 3.42 -14.18
N LEU A 14 -21.59 4.67 -13.77
CA LEU A 14 -21.52 5.20 -12.40
C LEU A 14 -22.36 4.41 -11.36
N SER A 15 -22.10 3.11 -11.21
CA SER A 15 -22.75 2.27 -10.21
C SER A 15 -22.20 2.59 -8.81
N PRO A 16 -22.99 2.45 -7.75
CA PRO A 16 -22.55 2.74 -6.40
C PRO A 16 -21.23 2.04 -5.98
N PRO A 17 -20.98 0.75 -6.31
CA PRO A 17 -19.70 0.11 -6.08
C PRO A 17 -18.53 0.81 -6.80
N THR A 18 -18.73 1.30 -8.02
CA THR A 18 -17.71 2.02 -8.78
C THR A 18 -17.38 3.36 -8.12
N ILE A 19 -18.39 4.07 -7.62
CA ILE A 19 -18.18 5.34 -6.90
C ILE A 19 -17.40 5.09 -5.59
N VAL A 20 -17.77 4.06 -4.84
CA VAL A 20 -17.05 3.67 -3.61
C VAL A 20 -15.59 3.35 -3.92
N LEU A 21 -15.33 2.58 -4.98
CA LEU A 21 -13.97 2.27 -5.41
C LEU A 21 -13.20 3.53 -5.84
N ALA A 22 -13.84 4.44 -6.57
CA ALA A 22 -13.23 5.73 -6.95
C ALA A 22 -12.89 6.59 -5.72
N LEU A 23 -13.76 6.63 -4.71
CA LEU A 23 -13.50 7.32 -3.46
C LEU A 23 -12.32 6.69 -2.69
N LEU A 24 -12.19 5.36 -2.71
CA LEU A 24 -11.03 4.68 -2.12
C LEU A 24 -9.75 5.00 -2.91
N CYS A 25 -9.79 5.02 -4.24
CA CYS A 25 -8.66 5.45 -5.07
C CYS A 25 -8.23 6.89 -4.71
N ALA A 26 -9.18 7.81 -4.56
CA ALA A 26 -8.91 9.18 -4.13
C ALA A 26 -8.28 9.24 -2.73
N MET A 27 -8.73 8.40 -1.79
CA MET A 27 -8.12 8.29 -0.46
C MET A 27 -6.65 7.85 -0.53
N TYR A 28 -6.37 6.78 -1.30
CA TYR A 28 -5.01 6.30 -1.48
C TYR A 28 -4.09 7.39 -2.08
N PHE A 29 -4.57 8.09 -3.08
CA PHE A 29 -3.88 9.24 -3.67
C PHE A 29 -3.59 10.33 -2.62
N LEU A 30 -4.60 10.75 -1.86
CA LEU A 30 -4.48 11.81 -0.87
C LEU A 30 -3.57 11.41 0.30
N PHE A 31 -3.66 10.18 0.78
CA PHE A 31 -2.81 9.71 1.87
C PHE A 31 -1.34 9.71 1.45
N PHE A 32 -1.02 9.20 0.25
CA PHE A 32 0.36 9.26 -0.25
C PHE A 32 0.84 10.69 -0.48
N LEU A 33 -0.03 11.59 -0.95
CA LEU A 33 0.29 13.00 -1.09
C LEU A 33 0.63 13.64 0.27
N ASN A 34 -0.15 13.35 1.33
CA ASN A 34 0.11 13.84 2.68
C ASN A 34 1.35 13.19 3.33
N ARG A 35 1.69 11.95 2.96
CA ARG A 35 2.85 11.22 3.47
C ARG A 35 4.16 11.77 2.92
N THR A 36 4.21 12.06 1.63
CA THR A 36 5.46 12.35 0.90
C THR A 36 5.74 13.84 0.71
N ASN A 37 4.79 14.73 1.04
CA ASN A 37 4.93 16.18 0.95
C ASN A 37 6.15 16.71 1.72
N LEU A 38 6.44 16.14 2.91
CA LEU A 38 7.58 16.55 3.72
C LEU A 38 8.92 16.33 2.99
N ALA A 39 9.06 15.29 2.18
CA ALA A 39 10.30 15.00 1.46
C ALA A 39 10.62 16.12 0.47
N ILE A 40 9.61 16.64 -0.23
CA ILE A 40 9.76 17.71 -1.20
C ILE A 40 9.97 19.06 -0.51
N ALA A 41 9.27 19.32 0.59
CA ALA A 41 9.39 20.54 1.37
C ALA A 41 10.64 20.59 2.26
N GLY A 42 11.28 19.44 2.50
CA GLY A 42 12.41 19.27 3.44
C GLY A 42 13.49 20.34 3.35
N PRO A 43 14.07 20.63 2.17
CA PRO A 43 15.11 21.66 2.04
C PRO A 43 14.64 23.07 2.41
N ALA A 44 13.38 23.40 2.20
CA ALA A 44 12.81 24.70 2.59
C ALA A 44 12.58 24.76 4.12
N ILE A 45 12.09 23.67 4.70
CA ILE A 45 11.88 23.54 6.14
C ILE A 45 13.22 23.61 6.90
N GLN A 46 14.24 22.88 6.41
CA GLN A 46 15.58 22.91 7.01
C GLN A 46 16.16 24.32 7.05
N ARG A 47 16.06 25.06 5.94
CA ARG A 47 16.57 26.44 5.86
C ARG A 47 15.86 27.38 6.80
N GLU A 48 14.53 27.28 6.94
CA GLU A 48 13.75 28.18 7.77
C GLU A 48 13.85 27.85 9.26
N LEU A 49 13.84 26.56 9.61
CA LEU A 49 13.85 26.11 11.02
C LEU A 49 15.26 25.78 11.54
N GLY A 50 16.31 25.92 10.73
CA GLY A 50 17.68 25.61 11.12
C GLY A 50 17.93 24.14 11.41
N LEU A 51 17.23 23.21 10.72
CA LEU A 51 17.30 21.78 11.00
C LEU A 51 18.48 21.11 10.28
N SER A 52 19.12 20.17 10.98
CA SER A 52 20.12 19.29 10.38
C SER A 52 19.49 18.21 9.48
N ASN A 53 20.30 17.50 8.69
CA ASN A 53 19.87 16.33 7.94
C ASN A 53 19.40 15.20 8.87
N THR A 54 20.06 15.06 10.03
CA THR A 54 19.66 14.09 11.07
C THR A 54 18.28 14.41 11.62
N ASP A 55 17.99 15.67 11.91
CA ASP A 55 16.66 16.09 12.38
C ASP A 55 15.57 15.76 11.36
N LEU A 56 15.83 16.06 10.09
CA LEU A 56 14.87 15.73 9.03
C LEU A 56 14.69 14.21 8.89
N GLY A 57 15.77 13.44 9.00
CA GLY A 57 15.73 11.97 9.03
C GLY A 57 14.88 11.42 10.19
N LEU A 58 15.04 11.99 11.39
CA LEU A 58 14.20 11.63 12.55
C LEU A 58 12.73 11.96 12.32
N ALA A 59 12.43 13.10 11.70
CA ALA A 59 11.06 13.47 11.34
C ALA A 59 10.45 12.48 10.33
N PHE A 60 11.21 11.98 9.36
CA PHE A 60 10.75 10.91 8.47
C PHE A 60 10.49 9.60 9.20
N ALA A 61 11.43 9.16 10.04
CA ALA A 61 11.32 7.91 10.80
C ALA A 61 10.14 7.92 11.79
N ALA A 62 9.83 9.08 12.37
CA ALA A 62 8.75 9.24 13.33
C ALA A 62 7.39 8.81 12.77
N PHE A 63 7.13 9.01 11.48
CA PHE A 63 5.91 8.51 10.83
C PHE A 63 5.83 6.98 10.82
N GLY A 64 6.93 6.31 10.51
CA GLY A 64 6.97 4.86 10.27
C GLY A 64 6.64 4.02 11.50
N ILE A 65 7.03 4.47 12.68
CA ILE A 65 6.85 3.72 13.93
C ILE A 65 5.36 3.47 14.25
N PRO A 66 4.52 4.50 14.45
CA PRO A 66 3.11 4.28 14.73
C PRO A 66 2.36 3.69 13.53
N TYR A 67 2.77 4.02 12.30
CA TYR A 67 2.21 3.43 11.11
C TYR A 67 2.33 1.89 11.14
N ALA A 68 3.51 1.34 11.41
CA ALA A 68 3.73 -0.10 11.47
C ALA A 68 2.96 -0.74 12.63
N LEU A 69 3.12 -0.20 13.84
CA LEU A 69 2.54 -0.78 15.05
C LEU A 69 1.01 -0.78 15.06
N LEU A 70 0.39 0.24 14.47
CA LEU A 70 -1.06 0.39 14.49
C LEU A 70 -1.79 -0.34 13.36
N GLN A 71 -1.10 -0.93 12.40
CA GLN A 71 -1.73 -1.65 11.28
C GLN A 71 -2.74 -2.72 11.73
N PRO A 72 -2.39 -3.70 12.60
CA PRO A 72 -3.35 -4.71 13.05
C PRO A 72 -4.51 -4.13 13.87
N PHE A 73 -4.19 -3.19 14.76
CA PHE A 73 -5.19 -2.57 15.63
C PHE A 73 -6.14 -1.66 14.85
N GLY A 74 -5.62 -0.90 13.90
CA GLY A 74 -6.40 -0.06 13.01
C GLY A 74 -7.36 -0.88 12.14
N GLY A 75 -6.90 -2.01 11.63
CA GLY A 75 -7.75 -2.98 10.94
C GLY A 75 -8.89 -3.50 11.83
N ALA A 76 -8.58 -3.80 13.09
CA ALA A 76 -9.57 -4.24 14.08
C ALA A 76 -10.62 -3.15 14.37
N VAL A 77 -10.20 -1.89 14.46
CA VAL A 77 -11.12 -0.73 14.60
C VAL A 77 -12.04 -0.64 13.38
N GLY A 78 -11.51 -0.78 12.17
CA GLY A 78 -12.28 -0.82 10.92
C GLY A 78 -13.28 -1.98 10.88
N ASP A 79 -12.89 -3.16 11.35
CA ASP A 79 -13.77 -4.34 11.42
C ASP A 79 -14.88 -4.17 12.46
N LYS A 80 -14.59 -3.54 13.61
CA LYS A 80 -15.53 -3.37 14.73
C LYS A 80 -16.50 -2.21 14.54
N PHE A 81 -15.99 -1.05 14.17
CA PHE A 81 -16.77 0.20 14.10
C PHE A 81 -17.25 0.55 12.70
N GLY A 82 -16.82 -0.21 11.69
CA GLY A 82 -17.13 -0.02 10.29
C GLY A 82 -16.21 0.99 9.58
N PRO A 83 -15.99 0.81 8.27
CA PRO A 83 -15.15 1.69 7.45
C PRO A 83 -15.65 3.13 7.37
N ARG A 84 -16.96 3.37 7.45
CA ARG A 84 -17.54 4.71 7.33
C ARG A 84 -16.96 5.67 8.36
N ARG A 85 -17.02 5.30 9.64
CA ARG A 85 -16.57 6.15 10.74
C ARG A 85 -15.05 6.10 10.89
N THR A 86 -14.46 4.94 10.73
CA THR A 86 -13.02 4.74 10.93
C THR A 86 -12.20 5.51 9.90
N LEU A 87 -12.55 5.49 8.61
CA LEU A 87 -11.83 6.25 7.59
C LEU A 87 -11.99 7.76 7.75
N VAL A 88 -13.17 8.22 8.19
CA VAL A 88 -13.35 9.64 8.54
C VAL A 88 -12.43 10.04 9.69
N LEU A 89 -12.37 9.26 10.77
CA LEU A 89 -11.48 9.53 11.89
C LEU A 89 -10.01 9.53 11.46
N CYS A 90 -9.58 8.54 10.70
CA CYS A 90 -8.24 8.47 10.13
C CYS A 90 -7.91 9.74 9.32
N THR A 91 -8.82 10.14 8.44
CA THR A 91 -8.64 11.31 7.59
C THR A 91 -8.62 12.61 8.40
N LEU A 92 -9.44 12.74 9.43
CA LEU A 92 -9.41 13.89 10.35
C LEU A 92 -8.06 13.98 11.08
N ILE A 93 -7.53 12.85 11.55
CA ILE A 93 -6.19 12.80 12.16
C ILE A 93 -5.11 13.21 11.13
N VAL A 94 -5.20 12.74 9.89
CA VAL A 94 -4.30 13.16 8.80
C VAL A 94 -4.41 14.67 8.53
N CYS A 95 -5.62 15.23 8.49
CA CYS A 95 -5.85 16.68 8.34
C CYS A 95 -5.17 17.48 9.44
N VAL A 96 -5.38 17.09 10.71
CA VAL A 96 -4.77 17.76 11.87
C VAL A 96 -3.25 17.65 11.80
N ALA A 97 -2.72 16.47 11.51
CA ALA A 97 -1.28 16.23 11.41
C ALA A 97 -0.66 17.06 10.28
N THR A 98 -1.28 17.09 9.11
CA THR A 98 -0.81 17.86 7.95
C THR A 98 -0.83 19.36 8.23
N GLY A 99 -1.92 19.88 8.81
CA GLY A 99 -1.99 21.27 9.25
C GLY A 99 -0.94 21.60 10.32
N TRP A 100 -0.70 20.68 11.25
CA TRP A 100 0.34 20.85 12.27
C TRP A 100 1.76 20.86 11.67
N ILE A 101 2.05 20.03 10.65
CA ILE A 101 3.32 20.12 9.93
C ILE A 101 3.48 21.53 9.33
N GLY A 102 2.45 22.08 8.70
CA GLY A 102 2.46 23.44 8.17
C GLY A 102 2.66 24.53 9.24
N ALA A 103 2.22 24.29 10.47
CA ALA A 103 2.38 25.19 11.60
C ALA A 103 3.64 24.91 12.44
N ALA A 104 4.47 23.92 12.06
CA ALA A 104 5.61 23.53 12.87
C ALA A 104 6.64 24.66 13.01
N GLY A 105 7.09 24.90 14.26
CA GLY A 105 8.09 25.91 14.60
C GLY A 105 9.46 25.32 14.98
N GLY A 106 9.65 24.00 14.88
CA GLY A 106 10.91 23.32 15.20
C GLY A 106 10.79 21.81 15.14
N ILE A 107 11.89 21.11 15.38
CA ILE A 107 12.01 19.65 15.20
C ILE A 107 11.03 18.84 16.05
N ILE A 108 10.85 19.18 17.32
CA ILE A 108 9.94 18.46 18.23
C ILE A 108 8.50 18.53 17.70
N SER A 109 8.06 19.72 17.31
CA SER A 109 6.72 19.93 16.71
C SER A 109 6.54 19.11 15.44
N LEU A 110 7.56 19.06 14.60
CA LEU A 110 7.57 18.31 13.35
C LEU A 110 7.49 16.80 13.62
N ILE A 111 8.28 16.27 14.57
CA ILE A 111 8.25 14.87 14.99
C ILE A 111 6.86 14.48 15.52
N LEU A 112 6.27 15.30 16.41
CA LEU A 112 4.95 15.01 16.96
C LEU A 112 3.85 15.01 15.90
N ALA A 113 3.91 15.93 14.96
CA ALA A 113 2.98 15.96 13.83
C ALA A 113 3.14 14.73 12.91
N ARG A 114 4.37 14.26 12.69
CA ARG A 114 4.67 13.04 11.92
C ARG A 114 4.23 11.76 12.62
N LEU A 115 4.39 11.68 13.95
CA LEU A 115 3.82 10.58 14.75
C LEU A 115 2.30 10.55 14.60
N LEU A 116 1.64 11.71 14.70
CA LEU A 116 0.19 11.80 14.54
C LEU A 116 -0.27 11.40 13.13
N LEU A 117 0.49 11.78 12.09
CA LEU A 117 0.21 11.37 10.71
C LEU A 117 0.29 9.85 10.56
N GLY A 118 1.31 9.22 11.15
CA GLY A 118 1.47 7.76 11.16
C GLY A 118 0.32 7.03 11.87
N ILE A 119 -0.22 7.61 12.96
CA ILE A 119 -1.42 7.10 13.64
C ILE A 119 -2.63 7.14 12.69
N GLY A 120 -2.86 8.26 12.01
CA GLY A 120 -3.99 8.43 11.11
C GLY A 120 -3.94 7.46 9.91
N GLU A 121 -2.77 7.31 9.29
CA GLU A 121 -2.63 6.44 8.12
C GLU A 121 -2.52 4.95 8.48
N GLY A 122 -2.02 4.61 9.68
CA GLY A 122 -1.84 3.23 10.12
C GLY A 122 -3.13 2.40 10.12
N ALA A 123 -4.28 3.00 10.37
CA ALA A 123 -5.57 2.33 10.30
C ALA A 123 -6.26 2.46 8.92
N GLY A 124 -5.82 3.39 8.07
CA GLY A 124 -6.51 3.75 6.84
C GLY A 124 -6.58 2.60 5.82
N PHE A 125 -5.43 2.04 5.43
CA PHE A 125 -5.35 1.00 4.40
C PHE A 125 -6.05 -0.32 4.81
N PRO A 126 -5.83 -0.86 6.03
CA PRO A 126 -6.58 -2.03 6.49
C PRO A 126 -8.09 -1.80 6.52
N THR A 127 -8.53 -0.61 6.93
CA THR A 127 -9.97 -0.26 6.94
C THR A 127 -10.52 -0.12 5.52
N ALA A 128 -9.75 0.41 4.56
CA ALA A 128 -10.14 0.45 3.15
C ALA A 128 -10.32 -0.96 2.57
N THR A 129 -9.44 -1.90 2.91
CA THR A 129 -9.61 -3.32 2.54
C THR A 129 -10.92 -3.88 3.07
N ARG A 130 -11.32 -3.52 4.28
CA ARG A 130 -12.63 -3.91 4.82
C ARG A 130 -13.80 -3.32 4.02
N ALA A 131 -13.69 -2.06 3.58
CA ALA A 131 -14.70 -1.44 2.73
C ALA A 131 -14.79 -2.15 1.37
N MET A 132 -13.65 -2.46 0.74
CA MET A 132 -13.60 -3.20 -0.52
C MET A 132 -14.25 -4.58 -0.42
N THR A 133 -14.05 -5.31 0.67
CA THR A 133 -14.66 -6.63 0.89
C THR A 133 -16.19 -6.57 0.84
N ALA A 134 -16.79 -5.48 1.31
CA ALA A 134 -18.25 -5.31 1.33
C ALA A 134 -18.82 -4.78 0.00
N TRP A 135 -18.06 -3.94 -0.72
CA TRP A 135 -18.56 -3.18 -1.86
C TRP A 135 -18.01 -3.64 -3.21
N THR A 136 -17.16 -4.67 -3.23
CA THR A 136 -16.61 -5.24 -4.47
C THR A 136 -16.95 -6.72 -4.56
N PRO A 137 -17.42 -7.21 -5.71
CA PRO A 137 -17.61 -8.64 -5.94
C PRO A 137 -16.31 -9.41 -5.70
N LYS A 138 -16.41 -10.61 -5.13
CA LYS A 138 -15.24 -11.44 -4.77
C LYS A 138 -14.28 -11.66 -5.95
N GLY A 139 -14.83 -11.87 -7.15
CA GLY A 139 -14.03 -12.05 -8.36
C GLY A 139 -13.29 -10.82 -8.87
N ARG A 140 -13.40 -9.66 -8.18
CA ARG A 140 -12.75 -8.39 -8.53
C ARG A 140 -11.95 -7.79 -7.37
N TRP A 141 -11.68 -8.54 -6.33
CA TRP A 141 -10.90 -8.05 -5.19
C TRP A 141 -9.46 -7.74 -5.57
N GLY A 142 -8.85 -8.54 -6.46
CA GLY A 142 -7.52 -8.26 -7.00
C GLY A 142 -7.47 -6.95 -7.77
N PHE A 143 -8.44 -6.73 -8.66
CA PHE A 143 -8.54 -5.47 -9.40
C PHE A 143 -8.76 -4.26 -8.47
N ALA A 144 -9.64 -4.37 -7.47
CA ALA A 144 -9.91 -3.29 -6.53
C ALA A 144 -8.65 -2.91 -5.73
N GLN A 145 -7.90 -3.89 -5.26
CA GLN A 145 -6.63 -3.66 -4.58
C GLN A 145 -5.58 -3.06 -5.55
N GLY A 146 -5.42 -3.63 -6.74
CA GLY A 146 -4.45 -3.13 -7.72
C GLY A 146 -4.71 -1.68 -8.11
N ILE A 147 -5.96 -1.32 -8.45
CA ILE A 147 -6.25 0.05 -8.87
C ILE A 147 -6.08 1.07 -7.74
N THR A 148 -6.46 0.73 -6.50
CA THR A 148 -6.25 1.63 -5.36
C THR A 148 -4.76 1.83 -5.06
N HIS A 149 -3.95 0.78 -5.12
CA HIS A 149 -2.50 0.90 -4.98
C HIS A 149 -1.86 1.67 -6.15
N THR A 150 -2.35 1.49 -7.39
CA THR A 150 -1.94 2.32 -8.52
C THR A 150 -2.15 3.81 -8.22
N PHE A 151 -3.30 4.20 -7.66
CA PHE A 151 -3.56 5.59 -7.26
C PHE A 151 -2.63 6.07 -6.15
N SER A 152 -2.15 5.20 -5.27
CA SER A 152 -1.11 5.56 -4.30
C SER A 152 0.23 5.88 -4.98
N ARG A 153 0.62 5.12 -6.00
CA ARG A 153 1.84 5.39 -6.80
C ARG A 153 1.71 6.69 -7.60
N VAL A 154 0.54 6.92 -8.20
CA VAL A 154 0.23 8.20 -8.89
C VAL A 154 0.27 9.35 -7.89
N GLY A 155 -0.29 9.19 -6.70
CA GLY A 155 -0.23 10.18 -5.62
C GLY A 155 1.21 10.52 -5.24
N ASN A 156 2.05 9.51 -5.05
CA ASN A 156 3.46 9.70 -4.74
C ASN A 156 4.20 10.48 -5.85
N ALA A 157 4.00 10.11 -7.11
CA ALA A 157 4.61 10.80 -8.25
C ALA A 157 4.08 12.25 -8.40
N ALA A 158 2.78 12.45 -8.25
CA ALA A 158 2.15 13.77 -8.34
C ALA A 158 2.59 14.72 -7.21
N THR A 159 2.92 14.19 -6.03
CA THR A 159 3.36 15.00 -4.89
C THR A 159 4.53 15.91 -5.25
N SER A 160 5.53 15.39 -5.96
CA SER A 160 6.71 16.16 -6.34
C SER A 160 6.33 17.40 -7.16
N LEU A 161 5.44 17.24 -8.15
CA LEU A 161 4.99 18.33 -8.99
C LEU A 161 4.09 19.31 -8.22
N ILE A 162 3.11 18.81 -7.49
CA ILE A 162 2.13 19.62 -6.76
C ILE A 162 2.83 20.45 -5.68
N ILE A 163 3.63 19.80 -4.82
CA ILE A 163 4.27 20.46 -3.69
C ILE A 163 5.36 21.42 -4.16
N ALA A 164 6.19 21.04 -5.14
CA ALA A 164 7.19 21.95 -5.69
C ALA A 164 6.56 23.19 -6.32
N SER A 165 5.45 23.05 -7.06
CA SER A 165 4.71 24.17 -7.63
C SER A 165 4.13 25.09 -6.54
N LEU A 166 3.53 24.52 -5.51
CA LEU A 166 2.99 25.28 -4.37
C LEU A 166 4.09 26.03 -3.61
N ILE A 167 5.25 25.41 -3.39
CA ILE A 167 6.40 26.08 -2.75
C ILE A 167 6.97 27.19 -3.62
N GLY A 168 6.95 27.02 -4.95
CA GLY A 168 7.41 28.04 -5.89
C GLY A 168 6.52 29.28 -5.95
N ILE A 169 5.23 29.16 -5.63
CA ILE A 169 4.24 30.25 -5.65
C ILE A 169 4.05 30.84 -4.24
N PHE A 170 4.03 29.99 -3.23
CA PHE A 170 3.77 30.31 -1.83
C PHE A 170 4.94 29.86 -0.95
N ALA A 171 4.93 30.23 0.34
CA ALA A 171 5.83 29.61 1.31
C ALA A 171 5.47 28.12 1.52
N TRP A 172 6.47 27.28 1.91
CA TRP A 172 6.29 25.84 2.10
C TRP A 172 5.14 25.47 3.05
N ARG A 173 4.82 26.33 4.03
CA ARG A 173 3.71 26.13 4.97
C ARG A 173 2.37 26.04 4.26
N TRP A 174 2.15 26.85 3.25
CA TRP A 174 0.91 26.85 2.47
C TRP A 174 0.70 25.58 1.67
N ALA A 175 1.79 24.91 1.26
CA ALA A 175 1.67 23.61 0.60
C ALA A 175 0.99 22.56 1.50
N PHE A 176 1.17 22.65 2.83
CA PHE A 176 0.48 21.79 3.79
C PHE A 176 -0.93 22.29 4.10
N PHE A 177 -1.11 23.58 4.35
CA PHE A 177 -2.43 24.13 4.68
C PHE A 177 -3.45 23.94 3.55
N LEU A 178 -3.04 24.04 2.28
CA LEU A 178 -3.91 23.84 1.12
C LEU A 178 -4.34 22.37 0.93
N LEU A 179 -3.57 21.39 1.44
CA LEU A 179 -3.95 19.99 1.39
C LEU A 179 -5.06 19.65 2.40
N VAL A 180 -5.14 20.39 3.52
CA VAL A 180 -6.12 20.13 4.57
C VAL A 180 -7.57 20.20 4.06
N PRO A 181 -8.03 21.29 3.41
CA PRO A 181 -9.42 21.36 2.93
C PRO A 181 -9.73 20.31 1.86
N ILE A 182 -8.76 19.93 1.01
CA ILE A 182 -8.95 18.90 -0.01
C ILE A 182 -9.15 17.53 0.66
N THR A 183 -8.30 17.21 1.63
CA THR A 183 -8.38 15.96 2.40
C THR A 183 -9.65 15.90 3.25
N LEU A 184 -10.05 17.03 3.84
CA LEU A 184 -11.30 17.15 4.60
C LEU A 184 -12.53 17.00 3.70
N ALA A 185 -12.53 17.60 2.50
CA ALA A 185 -13.62 17.45 1.54
C ALA A 185 -13.84 15.97 1.17
N TRP A 186 -12.75 15.20 0.99
CA TRP A 186 -12.86 13.76 0.80
C TRP A 186 -13.55 13.08 1.99
N ALA A 187 -13.20 13.40 3.23
CA ALA A 187 -13.81 12.81 4.42
C ALA A 187 -15.32 13.11 4.50
N LEU A 188 -15.73 14.32 4.12
CA LEU A 188 -17.14 14.72 4.09
C LEU A 188 -17.91 13.96 3.02
N VAL A 189 -17.37 13.85 1.80
CA VAL A 189 -17.97 13.08 0.71
C VAL A 189 -18.08 11.61 1.09
N TRP A 190 -17.01 11.02 1.66
CA TRP A 190 -17.02 9.64 2.13
C TRP A 190 -18.09 9.42 3.20
N PHE A 191 -18.15 10.26 4.22
CA PHE A 191 -19.14 10.15 5.30
C PHE A 191 -20.57 10.25 4.78
N TRP A 192 -20.82 11.13 3.84
CA TRP A 192 -22.15 11.32 3.26
C TRP A 192 -22.55 10.17 2.36
N TYR A 193 -21.67 9.70 1.49
CA TYR A 193 -21.98 8.72 0.46
C TYR A 193 -21.88 7.27 0.95
N PHE A 194 -20.78 6.91 1.62
CA PHE A 194 -20.50 5.52 1.98
C PHE A 194 -21.44 4.99 3.08
N ARG A 195 -21.84 3.71 2.96
CA ARG A 195 -22.55 2.95 3.98
C ARG A 195 -21.78 1.66 4.27
N ASP A 196 -21.70 1.28 5.55
CA ASP A 196 -21.00 0.05 5.95
C ASP A 196 -21.72 -1.21 5.42
N ASP A 197 -23.05 -1.16 5.29
CA ASP A 197 -23.85 -2.19 4.65
C ASP A 197 -24.38 -1.69 3.31
N PRO A 198 -23.96 -2.31 2.17
CA PRO A 198 -24.47 -1.95 0.86
C PRO A 198 -26.00 -2.00 0.75
N ALA A 199 -26.66 -2.92 1.48
CA ALA A 199 -28.11 -3.05 1.46
C ALA A 199 -28.85 -1.80 1.99
N THR A 200 -28.18 -0.97 2.79
CA THR A 200 -28.76 0.27 3.34
C THR A 200 -28.54 1.50 2.46
N HIS A 201 -27.87 1.32 1.30
CA HIS A 201 -27.57 2.43 0.41
C HIS A 201 -28.72 2.68 -0.57
N SER A 202 -29.24 3.90 -0.62
CA SER A 202 -30.45 4.27 -1.37
C SER A 202 -30.39 4.02 -2.87
N SER A 203 -29.18 4.00 -3.46
CA SER A 203 -28.98 3.83 -4.90
C SER A 203 -28.57 2.40 -5.30
N ILE A 204 -28.58 1.45 -4.36
CA ILE A 204 -28.29 0.04 -4.65
C ILE A 204 -29.56 -0.64 -5.18
N THR A 205 -29.44 -1.31 -6.33
CA THR A 205 -30.50 -2.16 -6.88
C THR A 205 -30.33 -3.61 -6.39
N PRO A 206 -31.41 -4.41 -6.32
CA PRO A 206 -31.32 -5.81 -5.90
C PRO A 206 -30.31 -6.63 -6.74
N ASP A 207 -30.23 -6.38 -8.05
CA ASP A 207 -29.28 -7.05 -8.95
C ASP A 207 -27.83 -6.80 -8.58
N VAL A 208 -27.49 -5.54 -8.23
CA VAL A 208 -26.13 -5.18 -7.77
C VAL A 208 -25.85 -5.81 -6.42
N LEU A 209 -26.85 -5.86 -5.53
CA LEU A 209 -26.69 -6.47 -4.21
C LEU A 209 -26.37 -7.96 -4.27
N VAL A 210 -26.95 -8.68 -5.23
CA VAL A 210 -26.70 -10.12 -5.44
C VAL A 210 -25.24 -10.37 -5.88
N GLU A 211 -24.63 -9.45 -6.64
CA GLU A 211 -23.23 -9.57 -7.07
C GLU A 211 -22.23 -9.32 -5.92
N LEU A 212 -22.66 -8.60 -4.87
CA LEU A 212 -21.81 -8.30 -3.71
C LEU A 212 -21.80 -9.52 -2.78
N THR A 213 -20.63 -9.77 -2.19
CA THR A 213 -20.48 -10.92 -1.28
C THR A 213 -21.47 -10.83 -0.11
N PRO A 214 -22.34 -11.83 0.09
CA PRO A 214 -23.22 -11.82 1.25
C PRO A 214 -22.36 -11.74 2.52
N ARG A 215 -22.63 -10.78 3.35
CA ARG A 215 -22.05 -10.77 4.68
C ARG A 215 -22.53 -12.00 5.42
N GLY A 216 -21.61 -12.89 5.82
CA GLY A 216 -21.87 -13.68 7.01
C GLY A 216 -22.26 -12.68 8.09
N ARG A 217 -23.45 -12.81 8.63
CA ARG A 217 -23.98 -11.93 9.67
C ARG A 217 -23.00 -11.97 10.84
N LYS A 218 -22.06 -10.99 10.91
CA LYS A 218 -21.35 -10.81 12.17
C LYS A 218 -22.41 -10.59 13.22
N THR A 219 -22.53 -11.50 14.17
CA THR A 219 -23.17 -11.17 15.44
C THR A 219 -22.42 -9.97 15.97
N ALA A 220 -23.08 -8.82 15.99
CA ALA A 220 -22.52 -7.60 16.52
C ALA A 220 -22.00 -7.91 17.92
N GLY A 221 -20.68 -7.83 18.14
CA GLY A 221 -20.08 -8.11 19.44
C GLY A 221 -19.12 -9.31 19.53
N SER A 222 -18.92 -10.13 18.47
CA SER A 222 -17.94 -11.21 18.55
C SER A 222 -16.52 -10.64 18.70
N ALA A 223 -15.82 -11.06 19.75
CA ALA A 223 -14.44 -10.66 19.99
C ALA A 223 -13.55 -11.12 18.83
N ILE A 224 -12.54 -10.31 18.49
CA ILE A 224 -11.56 -10.68 17.46
C ILE A 224 -10.68 -11.77 18.04
N PRO A 225 -10.55 -12.94 17.41
CA PRO A 225 -9.72 -14.05 17.88
C PRO A 225 -8.24 -13.79 17.54
N TRP A 226 -7.62 -12.82 18.23
CA TRP A 226 -6.29 -12.28 17.92
C TRP A 226 -5.23 -13.33 17.68
N LEU A 227 -5.07 -14.29 18.62
CA LEU A 227 -4.01 -15.29 18.54
C LEU A 227 -4.24 -16.28 17.39
N ALA A 228 -5.47 -16.74 17.23
CA ALA A 228 -5.81 -17.70 16.17
C ALA A 228 -5.68 -17.04 14.78
N LEU A 229 -6.15 -15.79 14.64
CA LEU A 229 -6.03 -15.03 13.40
C LEU A 229 -4.56 -14.69 13.11
N ALA A 230 -3.78 -14.26 14.11
CA ALA A 230 -2.36 -13.98 13.96
C ALA A 230 -1.57 -15.22 13.51
N ARG A 231 -1.81 -16.39 14.12
CA ARG A 231 -1.20 -17.65 13.67
C ARG A 231 -1.58 -17.97 12.22
N ARG A 232 -2.83 -17.72 11.85
CA ARG A 232 -3.30 -17.96 10.48
C ARG A 232 -2.69 -16.99 9.46
N MET A 233 -2.47 -15.74 9.85
CA MET A 233 -1.89 -14.68 9.01
C MET A 233 -0.36 -14.67 8.99
N ALA A 234 0.32 -15.28 9.96
CA ALA A 234 1.78 -15.26 10.09
C ALA A 234 2.54 -15.61 8.79
N PRO A 235 2.18 -16.65 8.02
CA PRO A 235 2.85 -16.93 6.75
C PRO A 235 2.68 -15.79 5.74
N VAL A 236 1.51 -15.15 5.70
CA VAL A 236 1.22 -14.02 4.80
C VAL A 236 2.02 -12.80 5.23
N THR A 237 2.10 -12.53 6.54
CA THR A 237 2.91 -11.44 7.12
C THR A 237 4.39 -11.57 6.76
N VAL A 238 4.94 -12.78 6.80
CA VAL A 238 6.36 -13.00 6.42
C VAL A 238 6.56 -12.83 4.92
N VAL A 239 5.62 -13.27 4.09
CA VAL A 239 5.68 -13.04 2.63
C VAL A 239 5.59 -11.54 2.32
N ASP A 240 4.73 -10.80 3.03
CA ASP A 240 4.60 -9.36 2.89
C ASP A 240 5.85 -8.61 3.38
N PHE A 241 6.53 -9.10 4.43
CA PHE A 241 7.85 -8.61 4.82
C PHE A 241 8.87 -8.76 3.69
N CYS A 242 8.92 -9.92 3.03
CA CYS A 242 9.85 -10.15 1.91
C CYS A 242 9.57 -9.20 0.74
N TYR A 243 8.31 -8.98 0.41
CA TYR A 243 7.90 -7.99 -0.57
C TYR A 243 8.27 -6.56 -0.13
N GLY A 244 7.90 -6.21 1.09
CA GLY A 244 8.15 -4.88 1.68
C GLY A 244 9.63 -4.53 1.75
N TRP A 245 10.50 -5.50 2.06
CA TRP A 245 11.95 -5.32 2.02
C TRP A 245 12.39 -4.78 0.66
N PHE A 246 11.97 -5.45 -0.40
CA PHE A 246 12.36 -5.08 -1.76
C PHE A 246 11.79 -3.71 -2.17
N LEU A 247 10.52 -3.47 -1.91
CA LEU A 247 9.86 -2.19 -2.23
C LEU A 247 10.56 -1.01 -1.55
N VAL A 248 10.83 -1.12 -0.25
CA VAL A 248 11.44 -0.03 0.52
C VAL A 248 12.87 0.25 0.04
N VAL A 249 13.64 -0.79 -0.27
CA VAL A 249 14.98 -0.62 -0.87
C VAL A 249 14.91 0.17 -2.17
N PHE A 250 13.95 -0.14 -3.04
CA PHE A 250 13.77 0.59 -4.29
C PHE A 250 13.39 2.07 -4.07
N GLN A 251 12.53 2.33 -3.12
CA GLN A 251 12.10 3.70 -2.82
C GLN A 251 13.19 4.54 -2.14
N THR A 252 14.08 3.92 -1.36
CA THR A 252 15.06 4.65 -0.55
C THR A 252 16.46 4.68 -1.16
N TRP A 253 16.92 3.59 -1.76
CA TRP A 253 18.32 3.40 -2.11
C TRP A 253 18.64 3.44 -3.60
N ILE A 254 17.66 3.24 -4.50
CA ILE A 254 17.92 3.25 -5.94
C ILE A 254 18.48 4.58 -6.46
N PRO A 255 18.02 5.78 -6.00
CA PRO A 255 18.67 7.03 -6.38
C PRO A 255 20.15 7.06 -5.99
N ASN A 256 20.48 6.66 -4.76
CA ASN A 256 21.87 6.62 -4.28
C ASN A 256 22.72 5.61 -5.06
N TYR A 257 22.17 4.46 -5.42
CA TYR A 257 22.84 3.49 -6.27
C TYR A 257 23.26 4.08 -7.62
N PHE A 258 22.35 4.81 -8.27
CA PHE A 258 22.67 5.47 -9.54
C PHE A 258 23.75 6.55 -9.41
N VAL A 259 23.73 7.33 -8.32
CA VAL A 259 24.76 8.35 -8.06
C VAL A 259 26.11 7.68 -7.77
N GLN A 260 26.16 6.73 -6.85
CA GLN A 260 27.42 6.17 -6.36
C GLN A 260 28.05 5.19 -7.35
N ASN A 261 27.24 4.36 -8.02
CA ASN A 261 27.74 3.29 -8.89
C ASN A 261 27.95 3.74 -10.34
N TYR A 262 27.21 4.76 -10.79
CA TYR A 262 27.27 5.26 -12.18
C TYR A 262 27.67 6.73 -12.29
N GLY A 263 27.89 7.42 -11.19
CA GLY A 263 28.31 8.84 -11.19
C GLY A 263 27.28 9.80 -11.79
N LEU A 264 25.97 9.47 -11.70
CA LEU A 264 24.92 10.28 -12.31
C LEU A 264 24.71 11.58 -11.52
N ASN A 265 24.48 12.67 -12.24
CA ASN A 265 24.00 13.91 -11.64
C ASN A 265 22.52 13.80 -11.23
N LEU A 266 22.04 14.73 -10.40
CA LEU A 266 20.68 14.71 -9.86
C LEU A 266 19.59 14.61 -10.92
N GLY A 267 19.72 15.31 -12.04
CA GLY A 267 18.70 15.28 -13.11
C GLY A 267 18.60 13.91 -13.79
N LYS A 268 19.73 13.30 -14.12
CA LYS A 268 19.77 11.97 -14.70
C LYS A 268 19.31 10.92 -13.68
N THR A 269 19.75 11.04 -12.43
CA THR A 269 19.31 10.15 -11.34
C THR A 269 17.78 10.18 -11.19
N ALA A 270 17.19 11.36 -11.18
CA ALA A 270 15.73 11.49 -11.09
C ALA A 270 15.02 10.82 -12.29
N LEU A 271 15.53 11.02 -13.51
CA LEU A 271 14.95 10.41 -14.71
C LEU A 271 14.99 8.87 -14.64
N PHE A 272 16.16 8.30 -14.34
CA PHE A 272 16.32 6.84 -14.29
C PHE A 272 15.54 6.22 -13.12
N SER A 273 15.55 6.85 -11.94
CA SER A 273 14.75 6.40 -10.80
C SER A 273 13.25 6.45 -11.08
N THR A 274 12.79 7.52 -11.75
CA THR A 274 11.37 7.64 -12.15
C THR A 274 10.98 6.55 -13.13
N ALA A 275 11.83 6.24 -14.12
CA ALA A 275 11.57 5.16 -15.07
C ALA A 275 11.43 3.80 -14.37
N VAL A 276 12.31 3.52 -13.39
CA VAL A 276 12.22 2.30 -12.58
C VAL A 276 10.91 2.26 -11.79
N LEU A 277 10.58 3.34 -11.09
CA LEU A 277 9.37 3.38 -10.25
C LEU A 277 8.08 3.37 -11.08
N PHE A 278 8.10 3.93 -12.29
CA PHE A 278 6.94 3.92 -13.19
C PHE A 278 6.56 2.51 -13.65
N ALA A 279 7.54 1.60 -13.78
CA ALA A 279 7.26 0.20 -14.09
C ALA A 279 6.38 -0.46 -13.02
N GLY A 280 6.47 -0.02 -11.77
CA GLY A 280 5.62 -0.48 -10.68
C GLY A 280 4.15 -0.07 -10.81
N VAL A 281 3.86 1.13 -11.35
CA VAL A 281 2.48 1.57 -11.63
C VAL A 281 1.78 0.57 -12.55
N ILE A 282 2.51 0.11 -13.57
CA ILE A 282 2.00 -0.90 -14.51
C ILE A 282 1.87 -2.25 -13.80
N GLY A 283 2.86 -2.66 -13.00
CA GLY A 283 2.89 -3.91 -12.26
C GLY A 283 1.68 -4.08 -11.33
N ASP A 284 1.38 -3.09 -10.51
CA ASP A 284 0.22 -3.08 -9.59
C ASP A 284 -1.11 -3.35 -10.33
N THR A 285 -1.33 -2.60 -11.41
CA THR A 285 -2.57 -2.74 -12.21
C THR A 285 -2.65 -4.11 -12.87
N VAL A 286 -1.57 -4.54 -13.52
CA VAL A 286 -1.49 -5.83 -14.21
C VAL A 286 -1.65 -6.99 -13.23
N GLY A 287 -1.04 -6.92 -12.05
CA GLY A 287 -1.15 -7.93 -11.00
C GLY A 287 -2.60 -8.14 -10.55
N GLY A 288 -3.34 -7.03 -10.34
CA GLY A 288 -4.75 -7.09 -9.99
C GLY A 288 -5.63 -7.70 -11.08
N LEU A 289 -5.45 -7.28 -12.33
CA LEU A 289 -6.18 -7.82 -13.47
C LEU A 289 -5.86 -9.29 -13.73
N LEU A 290 -4.59 -9.66 -13.62
CA LEU A 290 -4.11 -11.01 -13.88
C LEU A 290 -4.65 -12.00 -12.85
N THR A 291 -4.57 -11.67 -11.56
CA THR A 291 -5.09 -12.55 -10.50
C THR A 291 -6.59 -12.79 -10.63
N ASP A 292 -7.36 -11.75 -10.98
CA ASP A 292 -8.80 -11.88 -11.17
C ASP A 292 -9.14 -12.65 -12.47
N ALA A 293 -8.40 -12.41 -13.57
CA ALA A 293 -8.57 -13.16 -14.81
C ALA A 293 -8.30 -14.66 -14.63
N ILE A 294 -7.27 -15.02 -13.86
CA ILE A 294 -6.99 -16.43 -13.52
C ILE A 294 -8.12 -17.00 -12.68
N LEU A 295 -8.61 -16.26 -11.67
CA LEU A 295 -9.72 -16.70 -10.84
C LEU A 295 -10.99 -16.97 -11.67
N HIS A 296 -11.35 -16.05 -12.57
CA HIS A 296 -12.52 -16.19 -13.44
C HIS A 296 -12.43 -17.36 -14.40
N ARG A 297 -11.23 -17.63 -14.94
CA ARG A 297 -11.03 -18.72 -15.91
C ARG A 297 -10.93 -20.10 -15.26
N SER A 298 -10.26 -20.20 -14.12
CA SER A 298 -9.94 -21.47 -13.47
C SER A 298 -10.90 -21.84 -12.34
N GLY A 299 -11.62 -20.88 -11.76
CA GLY A 299 -12.38 -21.05 -10.52
C GLY A 299 -11.49 -21.40 -9.29
N ASN A 300 -10.17 -21.43 -9.47
CA ASN A 300 -9.21 -21.88 -8.46
C ASN A 300 -8.49 -20.72 -7.81
N ILE A 301 -8.85 -20.44 -6.56
CA ILE A 301 -8.28 -19.32 -5.78
C ILE A 301 -6.79 -19.51 -5.47
N LEU A 302 -6.34 -20.76 -5.28
CA LEU A 302 -4.91 -21.05 -5.07
C LEU A 302 -4.11 -20.65 -6.30
N LEU A 303 -4.57 -21.07 -7.48
CA LEU A 303 -3.91 -20.74 -8.74
C LEU A 303 -3.94 -19.22 -8.99
N ALA A 304 -5.07 -18.56 -8.70
CA ALA A 304 -5.22 -17.13 -8.90
C ALA A 304 -4.24 -16.31 -8.04
N ARG A 305 -4.08 -16.65 -6.78
CA ARG A 305 -3.20 -15.88 -5.86
C ARG A 305 -1.74 -16.31 -6.00
N ARG A 306 -1.42 -17.60 -5.83
CA ARG A 306 -0.05 -18.10 -5.93
C ARG A 306 0.52 -17.96 -7.34
N GLY A 307 -0.30 -18.17 -8.37
CA GLY A 307 0.09 -18.07 -9.78
C GLY A 307 0.49 -16.66 -10.22
N VAL A 308 0.28 -15.64 -9.39
CA VAL A 308 0.80 -14.28 -9.61
C VAL A 308 1.89 -13.94 -8.61
N ILE A 309 1.70 -14.26 -7.31
CA ILE A 309 2.67 -13.94 -6.25
C ILE A 309 4.01 -14.64 -6.49
N VAL A 310 4.01 -15.96 -6.77
CA VAL A 310 5.26 -16.73 -6.94
C VAL A 310 6.04 -16.27 -8.18
N PRO A 311 5.43 -16.17 -9.39
CA PRO A 311 6.13 -15.61 -10.55
C PRO A 311 6.55 -14.14 -10.35
N GLY A 312 5.81 -13.34 -9.57
CA GLY A 312 6.21 -11.99 -9.21
C GLY A 312 7.54 -11.97 -8.45
N PHE A 313 7.69 -12.77 -7.41
CA PHE A 313 8.95 -12.91 -6.67
C PHE A 313 10.08 -13.47 -7.56
N LEU A 314 9.82 -14.54 -8.31
CA LEU A 314 10.83 -15.16 -9.17
C LEU A 314 11.27 -14.24 -10.31
N GLY A 315 10.35 -13.50 -10.92
CA GLY A 315 10.66 -12.49 -11.93
C GLY A 315 11.52 -11.36 -11.37
N ALA A 316 11.17 -10.85 -10.18
CA ALA A 316 11.99 -9.86 -9.48
C ALA A 316 13.42 -10.39 -9.22
N CYS A 317 13.56 -11.62 -8.74
CA CYS A 317 14.87 -12.28 -8.58
C CYS A 317 15.63 -12.36 -9.89
N LEU A 318 15.00 -12.87 -10.94
CA LEU A 318 15.62 -13.07 -12.24
C LEU A 318 16.25 -11.79 -12.80
N PHE A 319 15.52 -10.68 -12.70
CA PHE A 319 16.00 -9.40 -13.21
C PHE A 319 16.94 -8.67 -12.24
N MET A 320 16.95 -9.02 -10.94
CA MET A 320 17.96 -8.50 -10.01
C MET A 320 19.35 -9.13 -10.20
N ILE A 321 19.46 -10.37 -10.67
CA ILE A 321 20.74 -11.06 -10.88
C ILE A 321 21.67 -10.26 -11.80
N PRO A 322 21.26 -9.83 -13.00
CA PRO A 322 22.15 -9.03 -13.87
C PRO A 322 22.58 -7.70 -13.26
N VAL A 323 21.77 -7.09 -12.41
CA VAL A 323 22.10 -5.81 -11.75
C VAL A 323 23.35 -5.92 -10.89
N VAL A 324 23.55 -7.07 -10.26
CA VAL A 324 24.71 -7.33 -9.38
C VAL A 324 26.02 -7.38 -10.18
N PHE A 325 25.98 -7.75 -11.45
CA PHE A 325 27.18 -8.00 -12.27
C PHE A 325 27.41 -6.95 -13.36
N THR A 326 26.43 -6.10 -13.66
CA THR A 326 26.53 -5.17 -14.80
C THR A 326 27.12 -3.83 -14.41
N ALA A 327 28.07 -3.35 -15.22
CA ALA A 327 28.53 -1.97 -15.17
C ALA A 327 27.79 -1.06 -16.17
N ASN A 328 26.89 -1.63 -17.02
CA ASN A 328 26.16 -0.88 -18.02
C ASN A 328 24.89 -0.28 -17.44
N LEU A 329 24.79 1.05 -17.44
CA LEU A 329 23.66 1.81 -16.89
C LEU A 329 22.31 1.44 -17.54
N ALA A 330 22.29 1.26 -18.87
CA ALA A 330 21.05 0.93 -19.58
C ALA A 330 20.54 -0.48 -19.19
N VAL A 331 21.45 -1.45 -19.12
CA VAL A 331 21.13 -2.81 -18.65
C VAL A 331 20.63 -2.78 -17.21
N ALA A 332 21.34 -2.08 -16.32
CA ALA A 332 20.92 -1.95 -14.93
C ALA A 332 19.52 -1.32 -14.81
N THR A 333 19.24 -0.23 -15.54
CA THR A 333 17.96 0.45 -15.50
C THR A 333 16.82 -0.43 -16.01
N ILE A 334 17.01 -1.12 -17.13
CA ILE A 334 16.02 -2.05 -17.68
C ILE A 334 15.75 -3.20 -16.70
N CYS A 335 16.81 -3.80 -16.17
CA CYS A 335 16.69 -4.90 -15.22
C CYS A 335 16.03 -4.46 -13.91
N LEU A 336 16.39 -3.29 -13.35
CA LEU A 336 15.73 -2.74 -12.18
C LEU A 336 14.26 -2.43 -12.44
N SER A 337 13.93 -1.88 -13.61
CA SER A 337 12.52 -1.59 -13.98
C SER A 337 11.70 -2.88 -14.08
N LEU A 338 12.25 -3.93 -14.72
CA LEU A 338 11.58 -5.23 -14.82
C LEU A 338 11.49 -5.92 -13.45
N ALA A 339 12.55 -5.86 -12.63
CA ALA A 339 12.51 -6.39 -11.28
C ALA A 339 11.39 -5.71 -10.44
N PHE A 340 11.27 -4.40 -10.56
CA PHE A 340 10.24 -3.64 -9.85
C PHE A 340 8.84 -3.93 -10.40
N PHE A 341 8.67 -4.02 -11.71
CA PHE A 341 7.42 -4.45 -12.34
C PHE A 341 6.93 -5.80 -11.78
N PHE A 342 7.82 -6.81 -11.75
CA PHE A 342 7.47 -8.14 -11.24
C PHE A 342 7.17 -8.13 -9.74
N ALA A 343 7.90 -7.36 -8.94
CA ALA A 343 7.63 -7.21 -7.52
C ALA A 343 6.26 -6.56 -7.27
N GLU A 344 5.89 -5.56 -8.04
CA GLU A 344 4.61 -4.86 -7.88
C GLU A 344 3.40 -5.71 -8.36
N LEU A 345 3.59 -6.73 -9.21
CA LEU A 345 2.53 -7.71 -9.49
C LEU A 345 2.01 -8.40 -8.22
N ILE A 346 2.82 -8.47 -7.15
CA ILE A 346 2.52 -9.17 -5.90
C ILE A 346 1.49 -8.40 -5.05
N VAL A 347 1.45 -7.07 -5.14
CA VAL A 347 0.66 -6.20 -4.24
C VAL A 347 -0.82 -6.55 -4.24
N ALA A 348 -1.45 -6.50 -5.40
CA ALA A 348 -2.89 -6.74 -5.52
C ALA A 348 -3.31 -8.12 -5.01
N PRO A 349 -2.67 -9.24 -5.43
CA PRO A 349 -3.05 -10.56 -4.96
C PRO A 349 -2.73 -10.81 -3.48
N ILE A 350 -1.68 -10.23 -2.88
CA ILE A 350 -1.38 -10.43 -1.45
C ILE A 350 -2.40 -9.70 -0.55
N TRP A 351 -2.84 -8.50 -0.95
CA TRP A 351 -3.90 -7.80 -0.26
C TRP A 351 -5.25 -8.50 -0.41
N ALA A 352 -5.58 -8.98 -1.61
CA ALA A 352 -6.80 -9.77 -1.84
C ALA A 352 -6.79 -11.09 -1.05
N LEU A 353 -5.63 -11.71 -0.85
CA LEU A 353 -5.46 -12.94 -0.09
C LEU A 353 -5.87 -12.77 1.38
N SER A 354 -5.63 -11.61 2.01
CA SER A 354 -6.11 -11.32 3.36
C SER A 354 -7.64 -11.30 3.43
N MET A 355 -8.32 -10.80 2.39
CA MET A 355 -9.77 -10.81 2.25
C MET A 355 -10.32 -12.24 2.04
N ASP A 356 -9.60 -13.05 1.26
CA ASP A 356 -9.98 -14.45 1.01
C ASP A 356 -9.85 -15.32 2.26
N ILE A 357 -8.77 -15.12 3.05
CA ILE A 357 -8.52 -15.88 4.28
C ILE A 357 -9.52 -15.50 5.37
N ALA A 358 -9.78 -14.21 5.56
CA ALA A 358 -10.58 -13.74 6.69
C ALA A 358 -11.60 -12.66 6.28
N PRO A 359 -12.62 -12.99 5.47
CA PRO A 359 -13.55 -11.98 4.94
C PRO A 359 -14.31 -11.25 6.06
N ASN A 360 -14.60 -11.92 7.18
CA ASN A 360 -15.26 -11.32 8.35
C ASN A 360 -14.33 -10.41 9.18
N TYR A 361 -13.02 -10.54 9.03
CA TYR A 361 -11.98 -9.79 9.74
C TYR A 361 -10.96 -9.21 8.73
N ALA A 362 -11.44 -8.80 7.54
CA ALA A 362 -10.56 -8.41 6.44
C ALA A 362 -9.65 -7.22 6.80
N GLY A 363 -10.16 -6.26 7.58
CA GLY A 363 -9.35 -5.16 8.09
C GLY A 363 -8.26 -5.62 9.04
N THR A 364 -8.60 -6.44 10.05
CA THR A 364 -7.62 -6.99 11.00
C THR A 364 -6.59 -7.86 10.29
N ALA A 365 -7.04 -8.74 9.38
CA ALA A 365 -6.16 -9.64 8.64
C ALA A 365 -5.19 -8.89 7.74
N SER A 366 -5.66 -7.88 6.98
CA SER A 366 -4.79 -7.05 6.15
C SER A 366 -3.83 -6.19 6.98
N GLY A 367 -4.28 -5.72 8.15
CA GLY A 367 -3.41 -5.03 9.09
C GLY A 367 -2.30 -5.92 9.66
N MET A 368 -2.62 -7.18 10.03
CA MET A 368 -1.63 -8.17 10.45
C MET A 368 -0.64 -8.50 9.33
N MET A 369 -1.13 -8.63 8.10
CA MET A 369 -0.28 -8.82 6.93
C MET A 369 0.67 -7.63 6.76
N ASN A 370 0.14 -6.41 6.66
CA ASN A 370 0.92 -5.20 6.36
C ASN A 370 1.84 -4.76 7.52
N PHE A 371 1.70 -5.35 8.70
CA PHE A 371 2.71 -5.25 9.76
C PHE A 371 4.06 -5.81 9.28
N GLY A 372 4.06 -6.86 8.44
CA GLY A 372 5.26 -7.39 7.80
C GLY A 372 5.98 -6.33 6.96
N PHE A 373 5.24 -5.62 6.09
CA PHE A 373 5.77 -4.48 5.35
C PHE A 373 6.31 -3.38 6.29
N GLY A 374 5.57 -3.06 7.35
CA GLY A 374 6.00 -2.09 8.34
C GLY A 374 7.35 -2.44 8.98
N LEU A 375 7.55 -3.71 9.37
CA LEU A 375 8.84 -4.18 9.88
C LEU A 375 9.95 -4.07 8.82
N ALA A 376 9.65 -4.45 7.58
CA ALA A 376 10.61 -4.34 6.48
C ALA A 376 11.03 -2.88 6.25
N SER A 377 10.11 -1.93 6.39
CA SER A 377 10.38 -0.50 6.22
C SER A 377 11.31 0.09 7.28
N ILE A 378 11.46 -0.58 8.41
CA ILE A 378 12.41 -0.22 9.46
C ILE A 378 13.77 -0.92 9.22
N VAL A 379 13.74 -2.23 8.96
CA VAL A 379 14.94 -3.07 8.94
C VAL A 379 15.73 -2.90 7.65
N SER A 380 15.07 -2.83 6.48
CA SER A 380 15.78 -2.84 5.19
C SER A 380 16.63 -1.60 4.93
N PRO A 381 16.19 -0.36 5.25
CA PRO A 381 17.03 0.81 5.05
C PRO A 381 18.25 0.83 5.97
N ILE A 382 18.09 0.37 7.20
CA ILE A 382 19.19 0.27 8.19
C ILE A 382 20.23 -0.73 7.70
N PHE A 383 19.78 -1.91 7.27
CA PHE A 383 20.66 -2.95 6.75
C PHE A 383 21.45 -2.48 5.52
N PHE A 384 20.78 -1.83 4.57
CA PHE A 384 21.44 -1.29 3.38
C PHE A 384 22.45 -0.20 3.73
N GLY A 385 22.07 0.77 4.57
CA GLY A 385 22.95 1.84 5.02
C GLY A 385 24.21 1.29 5.68
N TYR A 386 24.06 0.38 6.63
CA TYR A 386 25.17 -0.26 7.33
C TYR A 386 26.08 -1.05 6.37
N THR A 387 25.46 -1.87 5.50
CA THR A 387 26.23 -2.72 4.57
C THR A 387 27.01 -1.88 3.57
N ILE A 388 26.40 -0.86 2.97
CA ILE A 388 27.07 0.01 1.99
C ILE A 388 28.19 0.82 2.66
N GLU A 389 27.94 1.35 3.86
CA GLU A 389 28.94 2.13 4.59
C GLU A 389 30.20 1.31 4.92
N HIS A 390 30.04 0.06 5.37
CA HIS A 390 31.15 -0.77 5.81
C HIS A 390 31.82 -1.56 4.68
N THR A 391 31.06 -1.97 3.67
CA THR A 391 31.60 -2.80 2.57
C THR A 391 31.92 -2.00 1.31
N GLN A 392 31.36 -0.79 1.17
CA GLN A 392 31.39 0.01 -0.06
C GLN A 392 30.96 -0.80 -1.30
N ASN A 393 30.13 -1.82 -1.09
CA ASN A 393 29.78 -2.80 -2.11
C ASN A 393 28.27 -3.05 -2.16
N TRP A 394 27.64 -2.62 -3.27
CA TRP A 394 26.23 -2.81 -3.54
C TRP A 394 25.86 -4.27 -3.80
N THR A 395 26.82 -5.07 -4.30
CA THR A 395 26.61 -6.50 -4.60
C THR A 395 26.13 -7.27 -3.38
N VAL A 396 26.74 -7.02 -2.19
CA VAL A 396 26.34 -7.70 -0.95
C VAL A 396 24.90 -7.36 -0.58
N ALA A 397 24.54 -6.08 -0.60
CA ALA A 397 23.21 -5.62 -0.23
C ALA A 397 22.12 -6.15 -1.18
N PHE A 398 22.37 -6.16 -2.49
CA PHE A 398 21.46 -6.72 -3.48
C PHE A 398 21.38 -8.25 -3.43
N SER A 399 22.48 -8.95 -3.14
CA SER A 399 22.47 -10.41 -2.98
C SER A 399 21.58 -10.85 -1.82
N VAL A 400 21.61 -10.13 -0.69
CA VAL A 400 20.68 -10.38 0.42
C VAL A 400 19.23 -10.12 0.00
N SER A 401 18.97 -9.06 -0.78
CA SER A 401 17.63 -8.80 -1.29
C SER A 401 17.13 -9.91 -2.22
N ILE A 402 17.99 -10.47 -3.08
CA ILE A 402 17.68 -11.64 -3.91
C ILE A 402 17.36 -12.86 -3.04
N ALA A 403 18.14 -13.11 -1.99
CA ALA A 403 17.86 -14.22 -1.06
C ALA A 403 16.50 -14.06 -0.36
N ILE A 404 16.14 -12.84 0.06
CA ILE A 404 14.85 -12.53 0.67
C ILE A 404 13.70 -12.69 -0.34
N LEU A 405 13.88 -12.28 -1.60
CA LEU A 405 12.89 -12.52 -2.66
C LEU A 405 12.67 -14.02 -2.91
N LEU A 406 13.75 -14.83 -2.96
CA LEU A 406 13.67 -16.29 -3.08
C LEU A 406 12.94 -16.91 -1.89
N LEU A 407 13.22 -16.45 -0.66
CA LEU A 407 12.50 -16.85 0.53
C LEU A 407 11.01 -16.52 0.40
N GLY A 408 10.69 -15.31 -0.07
CA GLY A 408 9.30 -14.88 -0.33
C GLY A 408 8.60 -15.79 -1.35
N ALA A 409 9.26 -16.14 -2.46
CA ALA A 409 8.74 -17.07 -3.46
C ALA A 409 8.46 -18.45 -2.86
N LEU A 410 9.42 -18.99 -2.09
CA LEU A 410 9.29 -20.28 -1.43
C LEU A 410 8.11 -20.30 -0.45
N LEU A 411 8.02 -19.30 0.43
CA LEU A 411 6.95 -19.20 1.42
C LEU A 411 5.59 -18.97 0.76
N ALA A 412 5.53 -18.22 -0.34
CA ALA A 412 4.30 -18.01 -1.10
C ALA A 412 3.69 -19.31 -1.64
N CYS A 413 4.51 -20.33 -1.92
CA CYS A 413 4.04 -21.66 -2.33
C CYS A 413 3.20 -22.37 -1.25
N PHE A 414 3.34 -21.99 0.00
CA PHE A 414 2.62 -22.60 1.13
C PHE A 414 1.39 -21.78 1.58
N LEU A 415 1.13 -20.62 1.01
CA LEU A 415 -0.06 -19.83 1.34
C LEU A 415 -1.34 -20.59 0.96
N ARG A 416 -2.36 -20.55 1.81
CA ARG A 416 -3.60 -21.34 1.65
C ARG A 416 -4.84 -20.43 1.66
N PRO A 417 -5.08 -19.63 0.59
CA PRO A 417 -6.29 -18.80 0.48
C PRO A 417 -7.58 -19.63 0.33
N ASP A 418 -7.44 -20.90 -0.07
CA ASP A 418 -8.53 -21.88 -0.20
C ASP A 418 -9.11 -22.33 1.15
N LYS A 419 -8.42 -22.04 2.26
CA LYS A 419 -8.88 -22.38 3.61
C LYS A 419 -9.24 -21.11 4.37
N PRO A 420 -10.48 -20.61 4.27
CA PRO A 420 -10.88 -19.41 5.01
C PRO A 420 -10.83 -19.69 6.53
N PHE A 421 -10.48 -18.64 7.26
CA PHE A 421 -10.49 -18.67 8.73
C PHE A 421 -11.93 -18.82 9.22
N ARG A 422 -12.18 -19.91 9.94
CA ARG A 422 -13.42 -20.17 10.66
C ARG A 422 -13.09 -20.26 12.14
N MET A 423 -13.88 -19.60 12.97
CA MET A 423 -13.84 -19.88 14.40
C MET A 423 -14.33 -21.32 14.59
N ALA A 424 -13.63 -22.10 15.41
CA ALA A 424 -14.22 -23.32 15.92
C ALA A 424 -15.51 -22.91 16.65
N GLU A 425 -16.64 -23.38 16.17
CA GLU A 425 -17.87 -23.32 16.95
C GLU A 425 -17.53 -24.04 18.24
N GLU A 426 -17.65 -23.33 19.36
CA GLU A 426 -17.61 -23.95 20.69
C GLU A 426 -18.76 -24.97 20.69
N GLY A 427 -18.40 -26.26 20.51
CA GLY A 427 -19.30 -27.39 20.62
C GLY A 427 -19.69 -27.67 22.05
#